data_bdf5b785b92a01d743a16d3f4b97a630
#
_entry.id   bdf5b785b92a01d743a16d3f4b97a630
#
_cell.length_a   1.000
_cell.length_b   1.000
_cell.length_c   1.000
_cell.angle_alpha   90.00
_cell.angle_beta   90.00
_cell.angle_gamma   90.00
#
_symmetry.space_group_name_H-M   'P 1'
#
loop_
_entity.id
_entity.type
_entity.pdbx_description
1 polymer ?
#
loop_
_entity_poly.entity_id
_entity_poly.type
_entity_poly.pdbx_seq_one_letter_code
_entity_poly.pdbx_strand_id
1 'polypeptide(L)'
;MPIDARHPKEIRADIRSGRLTTVTAGLAPGFVQANLAVLPKEQAYDFLLFCQRNPRPCPLIEVTDVGSPEPVGVAPGADLRTDIPRYRIYKDGALADEVTDVTPFWRDDLVAFLLGCSFTFEWALLDAGIPMRHIEEGKNVAMWKTSVACRPAGQFHGPMVVSMRPIPTGLVSKAVTASARFPGAHGAPVHVGDPAALGIADVNKPDWGDSVGVRAGEVPVFWACGVTPQAVALASKPAFMITHSPGHMFITDLPNHTLAAI
;
A
#
# COMPACT_ATOMS: atom_id res chain seq x y z
N MET A 1 -16.81 4.82 -4.52
CA MET A 1 -16.83 5.99 -3.60
C MET A 1 -16.75 7.27 -4.43
N PRO A 2 -17.38 8.37 -4.01
CA PRO A 2 -17.17 9.64 -4.69
C PRO A 2 -15.69 10.05 -4.58
N ILE A 3 -15.17 10.67 -5.65
CA ILE A 3 -13.83 11.24 -5.66
C ILE A 3 -13.83 12.46 -4.73
N ASP A 4 -12.92 12.48 -3.76
CA ASP A 4 -12.70 13.61 -2.85
C ASP A 4 -11.41 14.35 -3.26
N ALA A 5 -11.58 15.49 -3.93
CA ALA A 5 -10.50 16.30 -4.49
C ALA A 5 -9.96 17.37 -3.53
N ARG A 6 -10.28 17.30 -2.23
CA ARG A 6 -9.70 18.19 -1.22
C ARG A 6 -8.19 18.01 -1.10
N HIS A 7 -7.53 19.03 -0.59
CA HIS A 7 -6.09 18.98 -0.35
C HIS A 7 -5.75 17.94 0.72
N PRO A 8 -4.62 17.19 0.61
CA PRO A 8 -4.19 16.18 1.57
C PRO A 8 -4.27 16.62 3.03
N LYS A 9 -3.86 17.85 3.36
CA LYS A 9 -3.91 18.40 4.74
C LYS A 9 -5.32 18.44 5.32
N GLU A 10 -6.32 18.75 4.51
CA GLU A 10 -7.73 18.79 4.95
C GLU A 10 -8.25 17.37 5.22
N ILE A 11 -7.90 16.44 4.34
CA ILE A 11 -8.29 15.03 4.49
C ILE A 11 -7.60 14.43 5.73
N ARG A 12 -6.30 14.68 5.95
CA ARG A 12 -5.60 14.25 7.17
C ARG A 12 -6.20 14.87 8.44
N ALA A 13 -6.66 16.12 8.39
CA ALA A 13 -7.36 16.73 9.54
C ALA A 13 -8.68 16.02 9.85
N ASP A 14 -9.42 15.56 8.84
CA ASP A 14 -10.63 14.76 9.03
C ASP A 14 -10.32 13.36 9.58
N ILE A 15 -9.24 12.74 9.11
CA ILE A 15 -8.76 11.46 9.64
C ILE A 15 -8.41 11.63 11.13
N ARG A 16 -7.54 12.59 11.48
CA ARG A 16 -7.10 12.86 12.84
C ARG A 16 -8.26 13.15 13.80
N SER A 17 -9.31 13.78 13.32
CA SER A 17 -10.52 14.05 14.12
C SER A 17 -11.51 12.89 14.20
N GLY A 18 -11.24 11.76 13.53
CA GLY A 18 -12.12 10.60 13.46
C GLY A 18 -13.34 10.76 12.54
N ARG A 19 -13.45 11.84 11.78
CA ARG A 19 -14.53 12.03 10.81
C ARG A 19 -14.37 11.15 9.56
N LEU A 20 -13.15 10.76 9.24
CA LEU A 20 -12.84 9.89 8.11
C LEU A 20 -12.06 8.66 8.60
N THR A 21 -12.71 7.49 8.58
CA THR A 21 -12.15 6.21 9.04
C THR A 21 -12.23 5.10 7.99
N THR A 22 -12.63 5.47 6.76
CA THR A 22 -12.81 4.55 5.62
C THR A 22 -11.54 4.38 4.82
N VAL A 23 -11.56 3.45 3.84
CA VAL A 23 -10.48 3.28 2.86
C VAL A 23 -10.22 4.57 2.08
N THR A 24 -8.98 4.77 1.65
CA THR A 24 -8.52 6.02 1.03
C THR A 24 -8.51 5.99 -0.51
N ALA A 25 -8.97 4.89 -1.12
CA ALA A 25 -9.16 4.84 -2.58
C ALA A 25 -10.09 5.96 -3.03
N GLY A 26 -9.72 6.71 -4.08
CA GLY A 26 -10.50 7.84 -4.59
C GLY A 26 -10.32 9.17 -3.83
N LEU A 27 -9.49 9.21 -2.79
CA LEU A 27 -9.18 10.45 -2.06
C LEU A 27 -7.93 11.15 -2.63
N ALA A 28 -7.88 12.49 -2.53
CA ALA A 28 -6.75 13.34 -2.93
C ALA A 28 -6.20 12.99 -4.32
N PRO A 29 -6.99 13.09 -5.41
CA PRO A 29 -6.49 12.82 -6.75
C PRO A 29 -5.26 13.70 -7.06
N GLY A 30 -4.24 13.08 -7.68
CA GLY A 30 -3.00 13.77 -8.02
C GLY A 30 -1.93 13.80 -6.91
N PHE A 31 -2.21 13.25 -5.73
CA PHE A 31 -1.24 13.14 -4.63
C PHE A 31 -0.86 11.69 -4.33
N VAL A 32 0.39 11.49 -3.91
CA VAL A 32 0.92 10.19 -3.55
C VAL A 32 0.27 9.68 -2.27
N GLN A 33 -0.19 8.42 -2.30
CA GLN A 33 -0.59 7.68 -1.11
C GLN A 33 0.48 6.66 -0.74
N ALA A 34 0.75 6.50 0.55
CA ALA A 34 1.83 5.67 1.05
C ALA A 34 1.33 4.59 2.03
N ASN A 35 1.92 3.40 1.92
CA ASN A 35 1.83 2.36 2.92
C ASN A 35 2.74 2.70 4.11
N LEU A 36 2.36 2.29 5.32
CA LEU A 36 3.14 2.48 6.53
C LEU A 36 3.66 1.15 7.08
N ALA A 37 4.93 1.15 7.51
CA ALA A 37 5.51 0.14 8.39
C ALA A 37 6.35 0.85 9.45
N VAL A 38 6.15 0.51 10.74
CA VAL A 38 6.90 1.10 11.86
C VAL A 38 7.49 -0.02 12.69
N LEU A 39 8.77 0.07 13.02
CA LEU A 39 9.55 -0.96 13.69
C LEU A 39 10.51 -0.32 14.72
N PRO A 40 10.95 -1.08 15.75
CA PRO A 40 12.07 -0.67 16.58
C PRO A 40 13.35 -0.44 15.74
N LYS A 41 14.17 0.54 16.14
CA LYS A 41 15.41 0.93 15.44
C LYS A 41 16.41 -0.22 15.26
N GLU A 42 16.43 -1.17 16.17
CA GLU A 42 17.29 -2.36 16.09
C GLU A 42 16.98 -3.24 14.87
N GLN A 43 15.76 -3.13 14.35
CA GLN A 43 15.29 -3.88 13.18
C GLN A 43 15.23 -3.01 11.91
N ALA A 44 15.40 -1.69 12.05
CA ALA A 44 15.19 -0.74 10.97
C ALA A 44 16.16 -0.93 9.81
N TYR A 45 17.45 -1.23 10.08
CA TYR A 45 18.43 -1.50 9.03
C TYR A 45 18.07 -2.76 8.21
N ASP A 46 17.70 -3.84 8.86
CA ASP A 46 17.30 -5.07 8.18
C ASP A 46 16.03 -4.86 7.34
N PHE A 47 15.08 -4.08 7.85
CA PHE A 47 13.87 -3.75 7.09
C PHE A 47 14.14 -2.81 5.91
N LEU A 48 15.03 -1.83 6.08
CA LEU A 48 15.51 -0.97 4.98
C LEU A 48 16.15 -1.82 3.88
N LEU A 49 17.02 -2.77 4.26
CA LEU A 49 17.66 -3.69 3.32
C LEU A 49 16.64 -4.62 2.65
N PHE A 50 15.60 -5.04 3.39
CA PHE A 50 14.48 -5.80 2.84
C PHE A 50 13.74 -4.98 1.76
N CYS A 51 13.41 -3.73 2.02
CA CYS A 51 12.78 -2.83 1.03
C CYS A 51 13.68 -2.64 -0.21
N GLN A 52 14.98 -2.39 0.01
CA GLN A 52 15.96 -2.22 -1.08
C GLN A 52 16.10 -3.49 -1.94
N ARG A 53 15.97 -4.68 -1.35
CA ARG A 53 16.02 -5.96 -2.07
C ARG A 53 14.71 -6.31 -2.79
N ASN A 54 13.61 -5.67 -2.38
CA ASN A 54 12.26 -5.91 -2.89
C ASN A 54 11.56 -4.61 -3.30
N PRO A 55 12.15 -3.83 -4.24
CA PRO A 55 11.67 -2.48 -4.55
C PRO A 55 10.29 -2.46 -5.20
N ARG A 56 9.82 -3.58 -5.78
CA ARG A 56 8.47 -3.65 -6.38
C ARG A 56 7.37 -3.74 -5.32
N PRO A 57 7.38 -4.69 -4.36
CA PRO A 57 6.38 -4.72 -3.30
C PRO A 57 6.60 -3.66 -2.21
N CYS A 58 7.84 -3.18 -2.03
CA CYS A 58 8.22 -2.23 -0.98
C CYS A 58 8.99 -1.04 -1.54
N PRO A 59 8.42 -0.24 -2.46
CA PRO A 59 9.11 0.92 -3.03
C PRO A 59 9.21 2.02 -1.98
N LEU A 60 10.42 2.24 -1.47
CA LEU A 60 10.66 3.19 -0.37
C LEU A 60 10.49 4.65 -0.84
N ILE A 61 9.71 5.43 -0.09
CA ILE A 61 9.51 6.87 -0.31
C ILE A 61 10.26 7.67 0.75
N GLU A 62 10.07 7.34 2.04
CA GLU A 62 10.69 8.04 3.16
C GLU A 62 10.92 7.11 4.34
N VAL A 63 11.94 7.41 5.15
CA VAL A 63 12.20 6.82 6.45
C VAL A 63 12.33 7.97 7.44
N THR A 64 11.61 7.91 8.56
CA THR A 64 11.69 8.96 9.58
C THR A 64 12.94 8.82 10.44
N ASP A 65 13.32 9.92 11.10
CA ASP A 65 14.26 9.85 12.21
C ASP A 65 13.71 8.97 13.34
N VAL A 66 14.61 8.42 14.15
CA VAL A 66 14.25 7.56 15.28
C VAL A 66 13.36 8.32 16.26
N GLY A 67 12.21 7.76 16.59
CA GLY A 67 11.21 8.35 17.49
C GLY A 67 10.28 9.37 16.83
N SER A 68 10.66 9.94 15.69
CA SER A 68 9.86 10.96 15.01
C SER A 68 8.61 10.36 14.36
N PRO A 69 7.42 10.88 14.62
CA PRO A 69 6.20 10.54 13.91
C PRO A 69 5.96 11.41 12.66
N GLU A 70 6.81 12.40 12.40
CA GLU A 70 6.64 13.35 11.30
C GLU A 70 7.42 12.94 10.06
N PRO A 71 6.74 12.72 8.91
CA PRO A 71 7.39 12.47 7.63
C PRO A 71 7.72 13.79 6.93
N VAL A 72 8.79 14.44 7.38
CA VAL A 72 9.16 15.82 7.02
C VAL A 72 9.34 16.02 5.52
N GLY A 73 9.90 15.01 4.82
CA GLY A 73 10.19 15.09 3.38
C GLY A 73 8.95 15.03 2.49
N VAL A 74 7.89 14.34 2.92
CA VAL A 74 6.71 14.07 2.08
C VAL A 74 5.43 14.72 2.58
N ALA A 75 5.35 15.11 3.87
CA ALA A 75 4.19 15.77 4.45
C ALA A 75 4.56 16.55 5.72
N PRO A 76 5.23 17.71 5.60
CA PRO A 76 5.61 18.53 6.77
C PRO A 76 4.40 18.91 7.61
N GLY A 77 4.52 18.72 8.94
CA GLY A 77 3.45 18.98 9.92
C GLY A 77 2.38 17.89 10.02
N ALA A 78 2.55 16.76 9.32
CA ALA A 78 1.71 15.59 9.52
C ALA A 78 2.18 14.73 10.69
N ASP A 79 1.28 13.91 11.23
CA ASP A 79 1.55 13.01 12.34
C ASP A 79 1.15 11.57 11.96
N LEU A 80 2.13 10.71 11.75
CA LEU A 80 1.90 9.30 11.37
C LEU A 80 1.16 8.49 12.45
N ARG A 81 0.97 9.02 13.65
CA ARG A 81 0.24 8.35 14.73
C ARG A 81 -1.27 8.48 14.59
N THR A 82 -1.74 9.53 13.89
CA THR A 82 -3.17 9.90 13.82
C THR A 82 -3.68 10.23 12.42
N ASP A 83 -2.80 10.40 11.42
CA ASP A 83 -3.16 10.86 10.07
C ASP A 83 -3.39 9.72 9.07
N ILE A 84 -3.56 8.49 9.56
CA ILE A 84 -3.97 7.31 8.78
C ILE A 84 -5.31 6.81 9.34
N PRO A 85 -6.31 6.49 8.51
CA PRO A 85 -7.65 6.19 9.01
C PRO A 85 -7.71 4.95 9.90
N ARG A 86 -6.78 3.98 9.70
CA ARG A 86 -6.76 2.74 10.48
C ARG A 86 -5.39 2.07 10.42
N TYR A 87 -4.96 1.55 11.58
CA TYR A 87 -3.67 0.90 11.79
C TYR A 87 -3.85 -0.54 12.27
N ARG A 88 -2.83 -1.37 12.03
CA ARG A 88 -2.68 -2.71 12.59
C ARG A 88 -1.44 -2.81 13.44
N ILE A 89 -1.58 -3.40 14.62
CA ILE A 89 -0.50 -3.63 15.57
C ILE A 89 -0.21 -5.12 15.60
N TYR A 90 1.04 -5.46 15.35
CA TYR A 90 1.54 -6.83 15.41
C TYR A 90 2.45 -6.98 16.62
N LYS A 91 2.27 -8.09 17.36
CA LYS A 91 3.12 -8.53 18.48
C LYS A 91 3.48 -10.00 18.23
N ASP A 92 4.77 -10.31 18.23
CA ASP A 92 5.30 -11.66 18.01
C ASP A 92 4.72 -12.33 16.73
N GLY A 93 4.50 -11.52 15.69
CA GLY A 93 3.97 -11.95 14.41
C GLY A 93 2.46 -12.19 14.37
N ALA A 94 1.74 -11.93 15.45
CA ALA A 94 0.29 -12.01 15.49
C ALA A 94 -0.34 -10.60 15.40
N LEU A 95 -1.47 -10.47 14.68
CA LEU A 95 -2.27 -9.27 14.73
C LEU A 95 -2.87 -9.14 16.14
N ALA A 96 -2.40 -8.16 16.90
CA ALA A 96 -2.83 -7.92 18.28
C ALA A 96 -3.98 -6.92 18.37
N ASP A 97 -4.01 -5.91 17.49
CA ASP A 97 -5.04 -4.86 17.53
C ASP A 97 -5.21 -4.16 16.18
N GLU A 98 -6.37 -3.54 15.97
CA GLU A 98 -6.67 -2.65 14.86
C GLU A 98 -7.32 -1.37 15.40
N VAL A 99 -6.65 -0.23 15.25
CA VAL A 99 -7.01 1.04 15.89
C VAL A 99 -6.98 2.22 14.91
N THR A 100 -7.52 3.36 15.30
CA THR A 100 -7.48 4.63 14.53
C THR A 100 -6.43 5.61 15.04
N ASP A 101 -5.80 5.33 16.19
CA ASP A 101 -4.76 6.14 16.81
C ASP A 101 -3.71 5.22 17.42
N VAL A 102 -2.45 5.40 17.04
CA VAL A 102 -1.31 4.62 17.57
C VAL A 102 -0.43 5.41 18.54
N THR A 103 -0.84 6.60 18.95
CA THR A 103 -0.12 7.40 19.96
C THR A 103 0.20 6.60 21.23
N PRO A 104 -0.71 5.76 21.78
CA PRO A 104 -0.41 4.95 22.97
C PRO A 104 0.63 3.84 22.75
N PHE A 105 0.92 3.51 21.51
CA PHE A 105 1.87 2.46 21.11
C PHE A 105 3.19 3.03 20.58
N TRP A 106 3.25 4.35 20.36
CA TRP A 106 4.44 5.00 19.84
C TRP A 106 5.51 5.12 20.93
N ARG A 107 6.76 4.83 20.55
CA ARG A 107 7.91 4.87 21.44
C ARG A 107 9.06 5.64 20.77
N ASP A 108 9.97 6.17 21.59
CA ASP A 108 11.14 6.94 21.12
C ASP A 108 12.19 6.12 20.36
N ASP A 109 12.03 4.77 20.33
CA ASP A 109 12.90 3.86 19.60
C ASP A 109 12.34 3.45 18.23
N LEU A 110 11.16 3.93 17.84
CA LEU A 110 10.51 3.52 16.59
C LEU A 110 11.02 4.31 15.39
N VAL A 111 11.06 3.61 14.25
CA VAL A 111 11.36 4.17 12.91
C VAL A 111 10.21 3.84 11.98
N ALA A 112 9.66 4.84 11.31
CA ALA A 112 8.59 4.68 10.34
C ALA A 112 9.13 4.67 8.90
N PHE A 113 8.59 3.77 8.09
CA PHE A 113 8.87 3.61 6.67
C PHE A 113 7.61 3.89 5.88
N LEU A 114 7.68 4.84 4.96
CA LEU A 114 6.63 5.10 3.99
C LEU A 114 6.99 4.47 2.65
N LEU A 115 6.09 3.65 2.15
CA LEU A 115 6.27 2.88 0.91
C LEU A 115 5.18 3.26 -0.09
N GLY A 116 5.52 3.37 -1.36
CA GLY A 116 4.56 3.72 -2.41
C GLY A 116 3.38 2.76 -2.49
N CYS A 117 2.24 3.30 -2.94
CA CYS A 117 0.98 2.57 -3.08
C CYS A 117 0.47 2.65 -4.51
N SER A 118 -0.18 1.57 -4.96
CA SER A 118 -0.81 1.50 -6.28
C SER A 118 -1.90 2.54 -6.51
N PHE A 119 -2.52 3.08 -5.45
CA PHE A 119 -3.49 4.16 -5.56
C PHE A 119 -2.91 5.40 -6.24
N THR A 120 -1.58 5.60 -6.15
CA THR A 120 -0.87 6.66 -6.84
C THR A 120 -0.96 6.54 -8.36
N PHE A 121 -0.73 5.35 -8.94
CA PHE A 121 -0.82 5.18 -10.39
C PHE A 121 -2.24 4.95 -10.91
N GLU A 122 -3.22 4.63 -10.05
CA GLU A 122 -4.61 4.41 -10.47
C GLU A 122 -5.18 5.64 -11.18
N TRP A 123 -4.79 6.85 -10.77
CA TRP A 123 -5.17 8.08 -11.47
C TRP A 123 -4.66 8.11 -12.90
N ALA A 124 -3.43 7.66 -13.15
CA ALA A 124 -2.91 7.56 -14.52
C ALA A 124 -3.64 6.49 -15.35
N LEU A 125 -4.14 5.42 -14.72
CA LEU A 125 -5.00 4.44 -15.38
C LEU A 125 -6.37 5.03 -15.72
N LEU A 126 -7.00 5.75 -14.78
CA LEU A 126 -8.28 6.44 -15.01
C LEU A 126 -8.17 7.49 -16.13
N ASP A 127 -7.13 8.33 -16.09
CA ASP A 127 -6.84 9.33 -17.14
C ASP A 127 -6.59 8.66 -18.51
N ALA A 128 -6.06 7.45 -18.51
CA ALA A 128 -5.92 6.63 -19.70
C ALA A 128 -7.23 5.97 -20.16
N GLY A 129 -8.36 6.20 -19.48
CA GLY A 129 -9.66 5.61 -19.79
C GLY A 129 -9.79 4.14 -19.37
N ILE A 130 -8.99 3.69 -18.40
CA ILE A 130 -9.05 2.32 -17.87
C ILE A 130 -9.95 2.33 -16.64
N PRO A 131 -11.04 1.53 -16.60
CA PRO A 131 -11.97 1.53 -15.47
C PRO A 131 -11.33 0.91 -14.22
N MET A 132 -11.58 1.51 -13.05
CA MET A 132 -11.17 1.01 -11.74
C MET A 132 -12.39 0.52 -10.97
N ARG A 133 -12.76 -0.74 -11.20
CA ARG A 133 -14.02 -1.32 -10.71
C ARG A 133 -14.18 -1.23 -9.19
N HIS A 134 -13.14 -1.44 -8.41
CA HIS A 134 -13.23 -1.33 -6.95
C HIS A 134 -13.62 0.09 -6.51
N ILE A 135 -13.14 1.14 -7.20
CA ILE A 135 -13.56 2.53 -6.95
C ILE A 135 -15.02 2.72 -7.35
N GLU A 136 -15.42 2.24 -8.52
CA GLU A 136 -16.80 2.35 -9.04
C GLU A 136 -17.81 1.66 -8.12
N GLU A 137 -17.43 0.48 -7.56
CA GLU A 137 -18.28 -0.31 -6.67
C GLU A 137 -18.16 0.12 -5.19
N GLY A 138 -17.32 1.10 -4.85
CA GLY A 138 -17.10 1.55 -3.48
C GLY A 138 -16.45 0.48 -2.59
N LYS A 139 -15.62 -0.39 -3.18
CA LYS A 139 -14.93 -1.51 -2.54
C LYS A 139 -13.46 -1.20 -2.30
N ASN A 140 -12.86 -1.92 -1.36
CA ASN A 140 -11.42 -1.96 -1.21
C ASN A 140 -10.79 -2.87 -2.28
N VAL A 141 -9.62 -2.51 -2.81
CA VAL A 141 -8.93 -3.33 -3.80
C VAL A 141 -8.63 -4.73 -3.26
N ALA A 142 -8.87 -5.75 -4.08
CA ALA A 142 -8.64 -7.15 -3.72
C ALA A 142 -7.14 -7.50 -3.74
N MET A 143 -6.66 -8.21 -2.72
CA MET A 143 -5.24 -8.53 -2.52
C MET A 143 -5.03 -9.98 -2.09
N TRP A 144 -3.95 -10.61 -2.56
CA TRP A 144 -3.60 -12.02 -2.28
C TRP A 144 -2.14 -12.17 -1.90
N LYS A 145 -1.87 -13.06 -0.96
CA LYS A 145 -0.55 -13.65 -0.79
C LYS A 145 -0.24 -14.54 -1.98
N THR A 146 0.97 -14.45 -2.49
CA THR A 146 1.43 -15.28 -3.60
C THR A 146 2.39 -16.37 -3.13
N SER A 147 2.71 -17.32 -4.02
CA SER A 147 3.81 -18.28 -3.84
C SER A 147 5.19 -17.66 -4.11
N VAL A 148 5.25 -16.41 -4.58
CA VAL A 148 6.50 -15.71 -4.88
C VAL A 148 7.12 -15.18 -3.60
N ALA A 149 8.27 -15.73 -3.22
CA ALA A 149 9.00 -15.28 -2.03
C ALA A 149 9.71 -13.95 -2.28
N CYS A 150 9.63 -13.03 -1.31
CA CYS A 150 10.49 -11.87 -1.25
C CYS A 150 11.94 -12.29 -0.92
N ARG A 151 12.93 -11.53 -1.42
CA ARG A 151 14.33 -11.71 -1.09
C ARG A 151 14.56 -11.32 0.38
N PRO A 152 15.03 -12.22 1.25
CA PRO A 152 15.13 -11.96 2.68
C PRO A 152 16.24 -10.96 3.03
N ALA A 153 16.10 -10.31 4.20
CA ALA A 153 17.11 -9.46 4.81
C ALA A 153 16.99 -9.53 6.34
N GLY A 154 18.08 -9.90 7.01
CA GLY A 154 18.06 -10.19 8.45
C GLY A 154 16.95 -11.19 8.79
N GLN A 155 16.10 -10.83 9.74
CA GLN A 155 14.94 -11.65 10.10
C GLN A 155 13.76 -11.54 9.12
N PHE A 156 13.72 -10.51 8.26
CA PHE A 156 12.57 -10.26 7.40
C PHE A 156 12.55 -11.17 6.18
N HIS A 157 11.47 -11.92 6.05
CA HIS A 157 11.16 -12.81 4.94
C HIS A 157 9.64 -12.96 4.80
N GLY A 158 9.16 -13.45 3.67
CA GLY A 158 7.74 -13.72 3.46
C GLY A 158 7.34 -13.69 2.00
N PRO A 159 6.07 -13.96 1.70
CA PRO A 159 5.54 -13.91 0.35
C PRO A 159 5.32 -12.46 -0.11
N MET A 160 5.47 -12.24 -1.41
CA MET A 160 4.98 -11.02 -2.03
C MET A 160 3.44 -11.04 -2.01
N VAL A 161 2.84 -9.91 -1.67
CA VAL A 161 1.40 -9.67 -1.85
C VAL A 161 1.20 -8.97 -3.18
N VAL A 162 0.10 -9.30 -3.87
CA VAL A 162 -0.33 -8.63 -5.08
C VAL A 162 -1.74 -8.07 -4.92
N SER A 163 -2.02 -6.98 -5.60
CA SER A 163 -3.37 -6.45 -5.79
C SER A 163 -3.82 -6.67 -7.24
N MET A 164 -5.09 -6.95 -7.47
CA MET A 164 -5.62 -7.24 -8.80
C MET A 164 -6.64 -6.20 -9.25
N ARG A 165 -6.59 -5.87 -10.56
CA ARG A 165 -7.66 -5.16 -11.25
C ARG A 165 -8.05 -5.96 -12.49
N PRO A 166 -9.36 -6.22 -12.71
CA PRO A 166 -9.84 -6.78 -13.96
C PRO A 166 -9.77 -5.68 -15.03
N ILE A 167 -8.99 -5.94 -16.08
CA ILE A 167 -8.75 -4.98 -17.16
C ILE A 167 -9.34 -5.53 -18.46
N PRO A 168 -10.13 -4.74 -19.22
CA PRO A 168 -10.57 -5.13 -20.55
C PRO A 168 -9.38 -5.55 -21.42
N THR A 169 -9.47 -6.68 -22.12
CA THR A 169 -8.34 -7.29 -22.84
C THR A 169 -7.65 -6.29 -23.79
N GLY A 170 -8.42 -5.45 -24.49
CA GLY A 170 -7.87 -4.42 -25.40
C GLY A 170 -7.13 -3.26 -24.70
N LEU A 171 -7.26 -3.14 -23.36
CA LEU A 171 -6.61 -2.07 -22.58
C LEU A 171 -5.40 -2.55 -21.75
N VAL A 172 -5.09 -3.86 -21.78
CA VAL A 172 -3.99 -4.43 -20.98
C VAL A 172 -2.65 -3.77 -21.27
N SER A 173 -2.26 -3.64 -22.54
CA SER A 173 -0.99 -2.99 -22.92
C SER A 173 -0.93 -1.54 -22.43
N LYS A 174 -2.06 -0.82 -22.53
CA LYS A 174 -2.17 0.55 -22.04
C LYS A 174 -2.02 0.63 -20.53
N ALA A 175 -2.62 -0.31 -19.77
CA ALA A 175 -2.49 -0.41 -18.32
C ALA A 175 -1.03 -0.68 -17.90
N VAL A 176 -0.36 -1.60 -18.59
CA VAL A 176 1.06 -1.91 -18.36
C VAL A 176 1.93 -0.66 -18.57
N THR A 177 1.77 0.03 -19.70
CA THR A 177 2.57 1.22 -20.05
C THR A 177 2.31 2.37 -19.09
N ALA A 178 1.05 2.64 -18.74
CA ALA A 178 0.70 3.74 -17.83
C ALA A 178 1.27 3.51 -16.42
N SER A 179 1.09 2.30 -15.84
CA SER A 179 1.60 2.01 -14.51
C SER A 179 3.12 1.85 -14.45
N ALA A 180 3.77 1.37 -15.53
CA ALA A 180 5.23 1.24 -15.60
C ALA A 180 5.98 2.55 -15.34
N ARG A 181 5.35 3.67 -15.62
CA ARG A 181 5.92 5.01 -15.37
C ARG A 181 6.05 5.37 -13.88
N PHE A 182 5.49 4.58 -12.98
CA PHE A 182 5.49 4.84 -11.54
C PHE A 182 6.25 3.76 -10.74
N PRO A 183 7.58 3.61 -10.95
CA PRO A 183 8.35 2.60 -10.22
C PRO A 183 8.31 2.81 -8.70
N GLY A 184 8.21 4.06 -8.23
CA GLY A 184 8.03 4.41 -6.82
C GLY A 184 6.64 4.06 -6.25
N ALA A 185 5.71 3.55 -7.09
CA ALA A 185 4.39 3.05 -6.69
C ALA A 185 4.13 1.66 -7.30
N HIS A 186 5.10 0.75 -7.19
CA HIS A 186 5.12 -0.64 -7.68
C HIS A 186 5.41 -0.82 -9.19
N GLY A 187 5.28 0.19 -10.04
CA GLY A 187 5.58 0.12 -11.47
C GLY A 187 4.62 -0.77 -12.27
N ALA A 188 5.16 -1.45 -13.30
CA ALA A 188 4.38 -2.35 -14.16
C ALA A 188 3.81 -3.55 -13.39
N PRO A 189 2.75 -4.20 -13.91
CA PRO A 189 2.23 -5.45 -13.35
C PRO A 189 3.33 -6.51 -13.19
N VAL A 190 3.19 -7.36 -12.19
CA VAL A 190 4.06 -8.53 -11.98
C VAL A 190 3.52 -9.75 -12.72
N HIS A 191 2.22 -9.78 -13.02
CA HIS A 191 1.57 -10.86 -13.75
C HIS A 191 0.30 -10.39 -14.44
N VAL A 192 -0.02 -11.03 -15.58
CA VAL A 192 -1.24 -10.83 -16.37
C VAL A 192 -1.80 -12.19 -16.72
N GLY A 193 -3.07 -12.43 -16.42
CA GLY A 193 -3.77 -13.68 -16.78
C GLY A 193 -3.91 -14.63 -15.60
N ASP A 194 -3.59 -15.91 -15.81
CA ASP A 194 -3.90 -17.00 -14.88
C ASP A 194 -3.37 -16.78 -13.45
N PRO A 195 -4.25 -16.61 -12.44
CA PRO A 195 -3.85 -16.43 -11.05
C PRO A 195 -3.10 -17.64 -10.46
N ALA A 196 -3.27 -18.84 -11.00
CA ALA A 196 -2.58 -20.04 -10.51
C ALA A 196 -1.06 -19.93 -10.66
N ALA A 197 -0.55 -19.17 -11.64
CA ALA A 197 0.88 -18.88 -11.81
C ALA A 197 1.49 -18.11 -10.61
N LEU A 198 0.65 -17.43 -9.82
CA LEU A 198 1.03 -16.76 -8.58
C LEU A 198 0.71 -17.58 -7.31
N GLY A 199 0.22 -18.81 -7.48
CA GLY A 199 -0.25 -19.65 -6.36
C GLY A 199 -1.60 -19.23 -5.79
N ILE A 200 -2.38 -18.41 -6.52
CA ILE A 200 -3.73 -17.97 -6.12
C ILE A 200 -4.74 -19.00 -6.61
N ALA A 201 -5.35 -19.72 -5.66
CA ALA A 201 -6.29 -20.80 -5.96
C ALA A 201 -7.67 -20.30 -6.43
N ASP A 202 -8.14 -19.18 -5.88
CA ASP A 202 -9.45 -18.60 -6.21
C ASP A 202 -9.35 -17.06 -6.23
N VAL A 203 -9.46 -16.50 -7.43
CA VAL A 203 -9.41 -15.04 -7.64
C VAL A 203 -10.62 -14.30 -7.06
N ASN A 204 -11.66 -15.03 -6.63
CA ASN A 204 -12.84 -14.43 -5.98
C ASN A 204 -12.75 -14.45 -4.44
N LYS A 205 -11.68 -15.02 -3.88
CA LYS A 205 -11.43 -15.09 -2.43
C LYS A 205 -10.11 -14.42 -2.07
N PRO A 206 -10.07 -13.07 -2.01
CA PRO A 206 -8.87 -12.36 -1.61
C PRO A 206 -8.53 -12.59 -0.12
N ASP A 207 -7.23 -12.54 0.22
CA ASP A 207 -6.78 -12.52 1.62
C ASP A 207 -7.13 -11.20 2.32
N TRP A 208 -7.18 -10.09 1.55
CA TRP A 208 -7.58 -8.76 2.02
C TRP A 208 -8.36 -8.02 0.92
N GLY A 209 -9.18 -7.07 1.36
CA GLY A 209 -10.03 -6.29 0.46
C GLY A 209 -11.25 -7.06 -0.02
N ASP A 210 -11.89 -6.57 -1.07
CA ASP A 210 -13.17 -7.06 -1.57
C ASP A 210 -13.04 -7.59 -2.99
N SER A 211 -13.65 -8.75 -3.27
CA SER A 211 -13.70 -9.26 -4.64
C SER A 211 -14.58 -8.38 -5.54
N VAL A 212 -14.07 -8.10 -6.74
CA VAL A 212 -14.80 -7.41 -7.81
C VAL A 212 -15.08 -8.33 -9.01
N GLY A 213 -14.59 -9.58 -8.96
CA GLY A 213 -14.72 -10.57 -10.03
C GLY A 213 -13.98 -10.19 -11.31
N VAL A 214 -13.95 -11.13 -12.26
CA VAL A 214 -13.42 -10.93 -13.61
C VAL A 214 -14.53 -11.31 -14.60
N ARG A 215 -14.93 -10.39 -15.48
CA ARG A 215 -16.04 -10.57 -16.42
C ARG A 215 -15.54 -11.07 -17.77
N ALA A 216 -16.44 -11.56 -18.62
CA ALA A 216 -16.09 -11.92 -19.99
C ALA A 216 -15.47 -10.73 -20.74
N GLY A 217 -14.37 -10.97 -21.45
CA GLY A 217 -13.60 -9.94 -22.15
C GLY A 217 -12.59 -9.18 -21.28
N GLU A 218 -12.45 -9.55 -20.01
CA GLU A 218 -11.44 -8.98 -19.08
C GLU A 218 -10.35 -9.99 -18.74
N VAL A 219 -9.22 -9.47 -18.32
CA VAL A 219 -8.07 -10.23 -17.85
C VAL A 219 -7.70 -9.73 -16.44
N PRO A 220 -7.47 -10.62 -15.48
CA PRO A 220 -6.94 -10.22 -14.19
C PRO A 220 -5.49 -9.77 -14.37
N VAL A 221 -5.19 -8.56 -13.92
CA VAL A 221 -3.85 -7.96 -13.96
C VAL A 221 -3.40 -7.72 -12.53
N PHE A 222 -2.20 -8.19 -12.19
CA PHE A 222 -1.68 -8.21 -10.82
C PHE A 222 -0.48 -7.29 -10.69
N TRP A 223 -0.54 -6.37 -9.73
CA TRP A 223 0.56 -5.51 -9.32
C TRP A 223 1.09 -5.94 -7.96
N ALA A 224 2.39 -5.77 -7.71
CA ALA A 224 2.93 -5.88 -6.37
C ALA A 224 2.19 -4.90 -5.44
N CYS A 225 2.07 -5.23 -4.16
CA CYS A 225 1.25 -4.48 -3.21
C CYS A 225 2.02 -4.16 -1.92
N GLY A 226 1.85 -2.94 -1.42
CA GLY A 226 2.42 -2.48 -0.17
C GLY A 226 1.79 -3.09 1.10
N VAL A 227 0.86 -4.03 0.98
CA VAL A 227 0.45 -4.93 2.07
C VAL A 227 1.49 -6.05 2.29
N THR A 228 2.48 -6.20 1.42
CA THR A 228 3.59 -7.16 1.60
C THR A 228 4.25 -7.07 2.98
N PRO A 229 4.57 -5.89 3.58
CA PRO A 229 5.07 -5.81 4.95
C PRO A 229 4.18 -6.48 6.00
N GLN A 230 2.86 -6.51 5.82
CA GLN A 230 1.95 -7.21 6.73
C GLN A 230 2.08 -8.74 6.63
N ALA A 231 2.20 -9.26 5.40
CA ALA A 231 2.49 -10.68 5.20
C ALA A 231 3.88 -11.06 5.76
N VAL A 232 4.86 -10.16 5.63
CA VAL A 232 6.20 -10.29 6.22
C VAL A 232 6.14 -10.26 7.75
N ALA A 233 5.33 -9.39 8.37
CA ALA A 233 5.13 -9.37 9.82
C ALA A 233 4.60 -10.71 10.34
N LEU A 234 3.64 -11.31 9.65
CA LEU A 234 3.11 -12.64 9.99
C LEU A 234 4.15 -13.76 9.83
N ALA A 235 5.00 -13.69 8.80
CA ALA A 235 6.02 -14.71 8.51
C ALA A 235 7.26 -14.57 9.39
N SER A 236 7.79 -13.36 9.55
CA SER A 236 9.05 -13.05 10.25
C SER A 236 8.89 -12.91 11.75
N LYS A 237 7.66 -12.72 12.23
CA LYS A 237 7.27 -12.60 13.64
C LYS A 237 8.12 -11.59 14.42
N PRO A 238 8.24 -10.33 13.99
CA PRO A 238 8.90 -9.31 14.79
C PRO A 238 8.19 -9.17 16.14
N ALA A 239 8.93 -8.88 17.19
CA ALA A 239 8.37 -8.69 18.54
C ALA A 239 7.32 -7.56 18.56
N PHE A 240 7.54 -6.52 17.73
CA PHE A 240 6.60 -5.40 17.58
C PHE A 240 6.68 -4.80 16.16
N MET A 241 5.51 -4.51 15.57
CA MET A 241 5.41 -3.77 14.32
C MET A 241 4.04 -3.08 14.24
N ILE A 242 4.02 -1.84 13.74
CA ILE A 242 2.78 -1.15 13.35
C ILE A 242 2.74 -1.06 11.83
N THR A 243 1.56 -1.24 11.23
CA THR A 243 1.32 -0.97 9.81
C THR A 243 0.01 -0.17 9.65
N HIS A 244 -0.20 0.40 8.47
CA HIS A 244 -1.55 0.81 8.06
C HIS A 244 -2.46 -0.42 7.94
N SER A 245 -3.78 -0.27 8.11
CA SER A 245 -4.73 -1.32 7.72
C SER A 245 -4.91 -1.33 6.19
N PRO A 246 -5.07 -2.51 5.53
CA PRO A 246 -5.18 -2.59 4.07
C PRO A 246 -6.22 -1.64 3.50
N GLY A 247 -5.83 -0.82 2.52
CA GLY A 247 -6.68 0.20 1.90
C GLY A 247 -6.79 1.53 2.65
N HIS A 248 -6.20 1.66 3.84
CA HIS A 248 -6.21 2.89 4.67
C HIS A 248 -4.82 3.54 4.63
N MET A 249 -4.54 4.28 3.55
CA MET A 249 -3.21 4.80 3.26
C MET A 249 -2.92 6.12 3.97
N PHE A 250 -1.64 6.43 4.16
CA PHE A 250 -1.20 7.78 4.46
C PHE A 250 -1.24 8.63 3.18
N ILE A 251 -1.91 9.79 3.22
CA ILE A 251 -1.99 10.71 2.08
C ILE A 251 -0.92 11.78 2.26
N THR A 252 0.07 11.81 1.35
CA THR A 252 1.20 12.75 1.39
C THR A 252 0.86 14.08 0.73
N ASP A 253 1.76 15.08 0.86
CA ASP A 253 1.69 16.34 0.12
C ASP A 253 2.46 16.26 -1.22
N LEU A 254 3.05 15.09 -1.57
CA LEU A 254 3.77 14.90 -2.82
C LEU A 254 2.81 14.74 -4.01
N PRO A 255 2.97 15.50 -5.09
CA PRO A 255 2.24 15.25 -6.34
C PRO A 255 2.63 13.90 -6.96
N ASN A 256 1.68 13.18 -7.54
CA ASN A 256 1.89 11.85 -8.15
C ASN A 256 3.00 11.84 -9.21
N HIS A 257 3.14 12.91 -9.99
CA HIS A 257 4.15 13.00 -11.05
C HIS A 257 5.59 12.95 -10.53
N THR A 258 5.83 13.25 -9.24
CA THR A 258 7.17 13.15 -8.63
C THR A 258 7.68 11.71 -8.55
N LEU A 259 6.78 10.72 -8.56
CA LEU A 259 7.13 9.30 -8.60
C LEU A 259 7.16 8.72 -10.02
N ALA A 260 6.85 9.53 -11.03
CA ALA A 260 6.91 9.10 -12.42
C ALA A 260 8.35 9.09 -12.94
N ALA A 261 8.76 7.98 -13.58
CA ALA A 261 9.95 7.96 -14.40
C ALA A 261 9.67 8.69 -15.72
N ILE A 262 10.63 9.52 -16.17
CA ILE A 262 10.58 10.29 -17.40
C ILE A 262 10.79 9.37 -18.61
#